data_2e3ca490f72c025b118f1bd8a15cd627
#
_entry.id   2e3ca490f72c025b118f1bd8a15cd627
#
_cell.length_a   1.000
_cell.length_b   1.000
_cell.length_c   1.000
_cell.angle_alpha   90.00
_cell.angle_beta   90.00
_cell.angle_gamma   90.00
#
_symmetry.space_group_name_H-M   'P 1'
#
loop_
_entity.id
_entity.type
_entity.pdbx_description
1 polymer ?
#
loop_
_entity_poly.entity_id
_entity_poly.type
_entity_poly.pdbx_seq_one_letter_code
_entity_poly.pdbx_strand_id
1 'polypeptide(L)'
;HSLSRRQRQMCIRDRLVNGAGGIAVGMATSIPPHNLSEVINATLALIDNKDIKINELMKHIPGPDFPTGGTIIGKDIIKTGYKTGRGSFKVRGNVSIEQLKNGKERLVINSIPYQINKSVLNEKIVELIRNKKIDGISDIRDESNREGIRVAIDLKRNIEPETVKRQLYKYTSLESSFSFNTLAIVDRKPKSCNLKDFLESFLKFREE
;
A
#
# COMPACT_ATOMS: atom_id res chain seq x y z
N HIS A 1 17.27 -2.59 -32.57
CA HIS A 1 17.38 -3.80 -31.74
C HIS A 1 18.16 -3.62 -30.41
N SER A 2 18.93 -2.54 -30.21
CA SER A 2 19.68 -2.30 -28.97
C SER A 2 18.82 -1.72 -27.81
N LEU A 3 17.74 -1.03 -28.12
CA LEU A 3 16.80 -0.46 -27.13
C LEU A 3 16.03 -1.55 -26.35
N SER A 4 15.77 -2.70 -26.95
CA SER A 4 15.05 -3.82 -26.31
C SER A 4 15.82 -4.49 -25.18
N ARG A 5 17.15 -4.48 -25.17
CA ARG A 5 17.96 -5.02 -24.07
C ARG A 5 18.02 -4.08 -22.86
N ARG A 6 18.04 -2.76 -23.08
CA ARG A 6 18.01 -1.78 -21.99
C ARG A 6 16.64 -1.73 -21.28
N GLN A 7 15.53 -1.97 -21.99
CA GLN A 7 14.20 -2.05 -21.39
C GLN A 7 13.98 -3.33 -20.56
N ARG A 8 14.68 -4.43 -20.83
CA ARG A 8 14.55 -5.67 -20.03
C ARG A 8 15.33 -5.64 -18.72
N GLN A 9 16.24 -4.70 -18.56
CA GLN A 9 17.00 -4.45 -17.32
C GLN A 9 16.43 -3.26 -16.56
N MET A 10 15.10 -3.15 -16.47
CA MET A 10 14.48 -2.19 -15.56
C MET A 10 15.06 -2.41 -14.17
N CYS A 11 15.79 -1.40 -13.71
CA CYS A 11 16.58 -1.44 -12.48
C CYS A 11 15.73 -1.97 -11.32
N ILE A 12 16.29 -2.84 -10.51
CA ILE A 12 15.68 -3.34 -9.27
C ILE A 12 15.22 -2.17 -8.39
N ARG A 13 15.91 -1.02 -8.43
CA ARG A 13 15.49 0.25 -7.82
C ARG A 13 14.09 0.67 -8.26
N ASP A 14 13.80 0.65 -9.56
CA ASP A 14 12.50 1.10 -10.07
C ASP A 14 11.39 0.17 -9.59
N ARG A 15 11.66 -1.12 -9.43
CA ARG A 15 10.71 -2.08 -8.87
C ARG A 15 10.45 -1.86 -7.38
N LEU A 16 11.46 -1.49 -6.60
CA LEU A 16 11.30 -1.24 -5.18
C LEU A 16 10.59 0.11 -4.93
N VAL A 17 10.96 1.17 -5.67
CA VAL A 17 10.34 2.49 -5.53
C VAL A 17 8.93 2.54 -6.10
N ASN A 18 8.76 2.09 -7.35
CA ASN A 18 7.45 2.16 -8.03
C ASN A 18 6.54 0.97 -7.70
N GLY A 19 7.10 -0.07 -7.08
CA GLY A 19 6.43 -1.36 -6.96
C GLY A 19 6.40 -2.11 -8.29
N ALA A 20 6.07 -3.38 -8.23
CA ALA A 20 5.90 -4.20 -9.42
C ALA A 20 4.84 -5.27 -9.17
N GLY A 21 3.96 -5.47 -10.14
CA GLY A 21 2.99 -6.56 -10.13
C GLY A 21 3.06 -7.30 -11.46
N GLY A 22 3.10 -8.61 -11.41
CA GLY A 22 3.12 -9.44 -12.60
C GLY A 22 2.71 -10.87 -12.31
N ILE A 23 1.97 -11.44 -13.23
CA ILE A 23 1.53 -12.84 -13.18
C ILE A 23 2.06 -13.55 -14.41
N ALA A 24 2.82 -14.61 -14.19
CA ALA A 24 3.28 -15.52 -15.23
C ALA A 24 2.84 -16.95 -14.89
N VAL A 25 2.95 -17.87 -15.85
CA VAL A 25 2.61 -19.29 -15.61
C VAL A 25 3.49 -19.84 -14.49
N GLY A 26 2.88 -20.28 -13.40
CA GLY A 26 3.55 -20.85 -12.24
C GLY A 26 4.29 -19.84 -11.33
N MET A 27 4.26 -18.53 -11.63
CA MET A 27 4.97 -17.51 -10.86
C MET A 27 4.19 -16.20 -10.81
N ALA A 28 4.13 -15.59 -9.62
CA ALA A 28 3.59 -14.25 -9.45
C ALA A 28 4.57 -13.39 -8.65
N THR A 29 4.74 -12.15 -9.04
CA THR A 29 5.47 -11.15 -8.27
C THR A 29 4.53 -10.02 -7.90
N SER A 30 4.64 -9.54 -6.67
CA SER A 30 3.93 -8.38 -6.15
C SER A 30 4.85 -7.66 -5.18
N ILE A 31 5.42 -6.57 -5.61
CA ILE A 31 6.36 -5.75 -4.84
C ILE A 31 5.65 -4.44 -4.51
N PRO A 32 5.47 -4.10 -3.22
CA PRO A 32 4.87 -2.82 -2.84
C PRO A 32 5.81 -1.66 -3.16
N PRO A 33 5.28 -0.47 -3.48
CA PRO A 33 6.08 0.72 -3.68
C PRO A 33 6.69 1.21 -2.35
N HIS A 34 7.84 1.91 -2.46
CA HIS A 34 8.56 2.47 -1.31
C HIS A 34 8.98 3.91 -1.59
N ASN A 35 9.25 4.65 -0.54
CA ASN A 35 9.74 6.01 -0.63
C ASN A 35 11.15 6.07 -1.22
N LEU A 36 11.35 6.91 -2.24
CA LEU A 36 12.64 7.03 -2.93
C LEU A 36 13.78 7.44 -1.99
N SER A 37 13.53 8.42 -1.13
CA SER A 37 14.55 8.92 -0.18
C SER A 37 14.96 7.85 0.82
N GLU A 38 14.00 7.07 1.32
CA GLU A 38 14.25 5.94 2.23
C GLU A 38 15.08 4.85 1.55
N VAL A 39 14.76 4.50 0.30
CA VAL A 39 15.51 3.52 -0.49
C VAL A 39 16.94 3.99 -0.75
N ILE A 40 17.13 5.29 -1.06
CA ILE A 40 18.48 5.87 -1.24
C ILE A 40 19.27 5.80 0.06
N ASN A 41 18.69 6.22 1.19
CA ASN A 41 19.37 6.20 2.49
C ASN A 41 19.78 4.78 2.90
N ALA A 42 18.91 3.79 2.68
CA ALA A 42 19.25 2.39 2.93
C ALA A 42 20.37 1.88 2.00
N THR A 43 20.36 2.32 0.75
CA THR A 43 21.42 1.97 -0.21
C THR A 43 22.77 2.56 0.20
N LEU A 44 22.82 3.82 0.65
CA LEU A 44 24.02 4.44 1.18
C LEU A 44 24.52 3.70 2.42
N ALA A 45 23.64 3.37 3.38
CA ALA A 45 24.01 2.59 4.55
C ALA A 45 24.57 1.20 4.21
N LEU A 46 24.10 0.58 3.12
CA LEU A 46 24.63 -0.70 2.63
C LEU A 46 26.00 -0.54 1.96
N ILE A 47 26.26 0.59 1.29
CA ILE A 47 27.58 0.90 0.71
C ILE A 47 28.61 1.07 1.83
N ASP A 48 28.25 1.81 2.88
CA ASP A 48 29.13 2.06 4.04
C ASP A 48 29.39 0.79 4.85
N ASN A 49 28.42 -0.10 4.94
CA ASN A 49 28.53 -1.36 5.68
C ASN A 49 27.87 -2.52 4.90
N LYS A 50 28.68 -3.29 4.18
CA LYS A 50 28.21 -4.46 3.38
C LYS A 50 27.60 -5.56 4.26
N ASP A 51 27.96 -5.66 5.52
CA ASP A 51 27.45 -6.68 6.46
C ASP A 51 26.21 -6.22 7.23
N ILE A 52 25.64 -5.05 6.89
CA ILE A 52 24.44 -4.50 7.52
C ILE A 52 23.29 -5.51 7.52
N LYS A 53 22.63 -5.67 8.67
CA LYS A 53 21.50 -6.59 8.82
C LYS A 53 20.19 -5.95 8.36
N ILE A 54 19.23 -6.78 7.94
CA ILE A 54 17.91 -6.31 7.49
C ILE A 54 17.21 -5.44 8.55
N ASN A 55 17.36 -5.77 9.83
CA ASN A 55 16.79 -4.95 10.91
C ASN A 55 17.38 -3.53 10.99
N GLU A 56 18.61 -3.34 10.55
CA GLU A 56 19.27 -2.03 10.49
C GLU A 56 18.85 -1.28 9.23
N LEU A 57 18.75 -1.97 8.09
CA LEU A 57 18.17 -1.41 6.86
C LEU A 57 16.73 -0.91 7.08
N MET A 58 15.94 -1.60 7.91
CA MET A 58 14.58 -1.17 8.26
C MET A 58 14.51 0.11 9.09
N LYS A 59 15.62 0.62 9.63
CA LYS A 59 15.64 1.97 10.22
C LYS A 59 15.54 3.05 9.14
N HIS A 60 15.99 2.75 7.93
CA HIS A 60 15.94 3.63 6.76
C HIS A 60 14.70 3.38 5.90
N ILE A 61 14.25 2.11 5.81
CA ILE A 61 13.02 1.71 5.09
C ILE A 61 12.09 1.02 6.10
N PRO A 62 11.28 1.78 6.85
CA PRO A 62 10.40 1.21 7.88
C PRO A 62 9.24 0.39 7.32
N GLY A 63 8.84 0.64 6.08
CA GLY A 63 7.75 -0.06 5.42
C GLY A 63 7.48 0.44 4.00
N PRO A 64 6.53 -0.19 3.31
CA PRO A 64 6.02 0.30 2.03
C PRO A 64 5.39 1.68 2.15
N ASP A 65 5.51 2.48 1.10
CA ASP A 65 4.90 3.81 0.98
C ASP A 65 3.99 3.84 -0.25
N PHE A 66 2.67 3.86 -0.01
CA PHE A 66 1.69 3.83 -1.09
C PHE A 66 1.33 5.23 -1.56
N PRO A 67 1.30 5.49 -2.88
CA PRO A 67 0.98 6.81 -3.43
C PRO A 67 -0.46 7.27 -3.11
N THR A 68 -1.36 6.33 -2.80
CA THR A 68 -2.73 6.63 -2.38
C THR A 68 -2.85 6.91 -0.89
N GLY A 69 -1.75 6.84 -0.12
CA GLY A 69 -1.76 6.95 1.33
C GLY A 69 -2.37 5.73 2.02
N GLY A 70 -2.90 5.95 3.21
CA GLY A 70 -3.49 4.88 4.03
C GLY A 70 -2.57 4.47 5.19
N THR A 71 -3.07 3.58 6.01
CA THR A 71 -2.36 3.07 7.19
C THR A 71 -2.12 1.57 7.06
N ILE A 72 -0.87 1.15 7.19
CA ILE A 72 -0.51 -0.27 7.19
C ILE A 72 -0.66 -0.83 8.61
N ILE A 73 -1.29 -1.99 8.71
CA ILE A 73 -1.48 -2.71 9.98
C ILE A 73 -0.64 -3.98 9.94
N GLY A 74 0.20 -4.16 10.97
CA GLY A 74 1.03 -5.36 11.11
C GLY A 74 2.52 -5.10 10.88
N LYS A 75 3.13 -4.29 11.75
CA LYS A 75 4.56 -3.94 11.67
C LYS A 75 5.48 -5.18 11.68
N ASP A 76 5.15 -6.20 12.45
CA ASP A 76 5.95 -7.43 12.53
C ASP A 76 5.87 -8.25 11.24
N ILE A 77 4.74 -8.15 10.54
CA ILE A 77 4.55 -8.82 9.25
C ILE A 77 5.44 -8.19 8.18
N ILE A 78 5.59 -6.86 8.18
CA ILE A 78 6.52 -6.16 7.28
C ILE A 78 7.95 -6.64 7.52
N LYS A 79 8.37 -6.73 8.79
CA LYS A 79 9.69 -7.22 9.17
C LYS A 79 9.96 -8.65 8.69
N THR A 80 8.98 -9.54 8.89
CA THR A 80 9.07 -10.91 8.40
C THR A 80 9.13 -10.95 6.88
N GLY A 81 8.30 -10.14 6.22
CA GLY A 81 8.27 -10.05 4.78
C GLY A 81 9.56 -9.55 4.17
N TYR A 82 10.18 -8.53 4.74
CA TYR A 82 11.49 -8.04 4.29
C TYR A 82 12.62 -9.05 4.48
N LYS A 83 12.49 -9.96 5.45
CA LYS A 83 13.45 -11.05 5.65
C LYS A 83 13.25 -12.22 4.70
N THR A 84 11.99 -12.58 4.44
CA THR A 84 11.65 -13.80 3.70
C THR A 84 11.30 -13.55 2.23
N GLY A 85 11.04 -12.28 1.87
CA GLY A 85 10.52 -11.92 0.55
C GLY A 85 9.04 -12.23 0.36
N ARG A 86 8.30 -12.61 1.41
CA ARG A 86 6.86 -12.92 1.35
C ARG A 86 6.13 -12.44 2.59
N GLY A 87 4.93 -11.91 2.39
CA GLY A 87 4.09 -11.48 3.50
C GLY A 87 2.73 -10.99 3.03
N SER A 88 1.82 -10.80 3.98
CA SER A 88 0.52 -10.19 3.70
C SER A 88 0.16 -9.30 4.89
N PHE A 89 -0.07 -8.03 4.63
CA PHE A 89 -0.48 -7.05 5.64
C PHE A 89 -1.78 -6.38 5.22
N LYS A 90 -2.46 -5.78 6.19
CA LYS A 90 -3.68 -5.02 5.92
C LYS A 90 -3.35 -3.56 5.68
N VAL A 91 -4.00 -2.97 4.69
CA VAL A 91 -3.97 -1.54 4.40
C VAL A 91 -5.36 -0.97 4.63
N ARG A 92 -5.45 0.07 5.45
CA ARG A 92 -6.68 0.81 5.71
C ARG A 92 -6.63 2.18 5.06
N GLY A 93 -7.73 2.57 4.43
CA GLY A 93 -7.97 3.96 4.06
C GLY A 93 -8.14 4.83 5.30
N ASN A 94 -7.75 6.10 5.21
CA ASN A 94 -7.88 7.04 6.32
C ASN A 94 -9.28 7.64 6.32
N VAL A 95 -9.94 7.57 7.48
CA VAL A 95 -11.26 8.14 7.72
C VAL A 95 -11.18 9.09 8.90
N SER A 96 -11.51 10.35 8.67
CA SER A 96 -11.65 11.38 9.68
C SER A 96 -13.12 11.62 10.05
N ILE A 97 -13.35 12.15 11.25
CA ILE A 97 -14.67 12.54 11.73
C ILE A 97 -14.73 14.05 11.71
N GLU A 98 -15.72 14.61 11.05
CA GLU A 98 -15.99 16.06 11.02
C GLU A 98 -17.33 16.34 11.72
N GLN A 99 -17.35 17.38 12.55
CA GLN A 99 -18.59 17.89 13.15
C GLN A 99 -19.21 18.98 12.28
N LEU A 100 -20.48 18.83 11.96
CA LEU A 100 -21.25 19.81 11.20
C LEU A 100 -21.93 20.81 12.15
N LYS A 101 -22.18 22.03 11.65
CA LYS A 101 -22.80 23.13 12.41
C LYS A 101 -24.15 22.79 13.07
N ASN A 102 -24.82 21.72 12.62
CA ASN A 102 -26.14 21.30 13.13
C ASN A 102 -26.05 20.16 14.17
N GLY A 103 -24.88 19.93 14.79
CA GLY A 103 -24.68 18.82 15.72
C GLY A 103 -24.73 17.43 15.06
N LYS A 104 -24.69 17.35 13.74
CA LYS A 104 -24.53 16.11 13.00
C LYS A 104 -23.04 15.84 12.81
N GLU A 105 -22.69 14.58 12.71
CA GLU A 105 -21.35 14.13 12.42
C GLU A 105 -21.25 13.57 11.02
N ARG A 106 -20.07 13.68 10.46
CA ARG A 106 -19.73 13.23 9.11
C ARG A 106 -18.45 12.42 9.16
N LEU A 107 -18.43 11.30 8.47
CA LEU A 107 -17.19 10.59 8.16
C LEU A 107 -16.65 11.07 6.81
N VAL A 108 -15.37 11.35 6.76
CA VAL A 108 -14.69 11.74 5.51
C VAL A 108 -13.58 10.74 5.22
N ILE A 109 -13.70 10.07 4.10
CA ILE A 109 -12.64 9.20 3.58
C ILE A 109 -11.63 10.06 2.85
N ASN A 110 -10.42 10.19 3.41
CA ASN A 110 -9.34 11.00 2.86
C ASN A 110 -8.36 10.19 2.01
N SER A 111 -8.33 8.87 2.19
CA SER A 111 -7.52 7.97 1.35
C SER A 111 -8.19 6.61 1.25
N ILE A 112 -7.90 5.90 0.18
CA ILE A 112 -8.35 4.52 -0.06
C ILE A 112 -7.14 3.61 -0.17
N PRO A 113 -7.26 2.31 0.13
CA PRO A 113 -6.17 1.37 -0.03
C PRO A 113 -5.66 1.31 -1.46
N TYR A 114 -4.36 1.03 -1.60
CA TYR A 114 -3.71 0.92 -2.90
C TYR A 114 -4.41 -0.11 -3.79
N GLN A 115 -4.54 0.21 -5.09
CA GLN A 115 -5.22 -0.59 -6.12
C GLN A 115 -6.74 -0.78 -5.93
N ILE A 116 -7.37 -0.09 -5.00
CA ILE A 116 -8.82 -0.09 -4.85
C ILE A 116 -9.43 1.01 -5.73
N ASN A 117 -10.47 0.63 -6.50
CA ASN A 117 -11.22 1.58 -7.31
C ASN A 117 -12.25 2.32 -6.44
N LYS A 118 -12.16 3.66 -6.44
CA LYS A 118 -13.05 4.54 -5.66
C LYS A 118 -14.53 4.37 -6.02
N SER A 119 -14.85 4.27 -7.31
CA SER A 119 -16.25 4.13 -7.76
C SER A 119 -16.86 2.82 -7.26
N VAL A 120 -16.13 1.71 -7.37
CA VAL A 120 -16.56 0.40 -6.87
C VAL A 120 -16.73 0.42 -5.35
N LEU A 121 -15.85 1.11 -4.63
CA LEU A 121 -15.98 1.28 -3.18
C LEU A 121 -17.26 2.05 -2.83
N ASN A 122 -17.53 3.16 -3.51
CA ASN A 122 -18.72 3.99 -3.27
C ASN A 122 -20.02 3.21 -3.60
N GLU A 123 -20.05 2.49 -4.73
CA GLU A 123 -21.18 1.63 -5.08
C GLU A 123 -21.45 0.56 -4.02
N LYS A 124 -20.37 -0.06 -3.51
CA LYS A 124 -20.48 -1.06 -2.43
C LYS A 124 -21.03 -0.46 -1.13
N ILE A 125 -20.62 0.74 -0.76
CA ILE A 125 -21.18 1.44 0.41
C ILE A 125 -22.66 1.69 0.21
N VAL A 126 -23.09 2.19 -0.96
CA VAL A 126 -24.50 2.43 -1.28
C VAL A 126 -25.31 1.12 -1.24
N GLU A 127 -24.77 0.03 -1.78
CA GLU A 127 -25.41 -1.29 -1.70
C GLU A 127 -25.63 -1.74 -0.25
N LEU A 128 -24.62 -1.55 0.62
CA LEU A 128 -24.70 -1.95 2.03
C LEU A 128 -25.71 -1.10 2.81
N ILE A 129 -25.88 0.18 2.46
CA ILE A 129 -26.91 1.05 3.01
C ILE A 129 -28.31 0.55 2.59
N ARG A 130 -28.52 0.27 1.29
CA ARG A 130 -29.79 -0.26 0.76
C ARG A 130 -30.18 -1.58 1.40
N ASN A 131 -29.21 -2.46 1.60
CA ASN A 131 -29.40 -3.78 2.23
C ASN A 131 -29.49 -3.72 3.77
N LYS A 132 -29.47 -2.51 4.37
CA LYS A 132 -29.50 -2.27 5.83
C LYS A 132 -28.41 -3.02 6.60
N LYS A 133 -27.30 -3.34 5.97
CA LYS A 133 -26.11 -3.92 6.62
C LYS A 133 -25.28 -2.89 7.37
N ILE A 134 -25.29 -1.65 6.89
CA ILE A 134 -24.75 -0.48 7.58
C ILE A 134 -25.91 0.46 7.78
N ASP A 135 -26.27 0.70 9.04
CA ASP A 135 -27.27 1.70 9.42
C ASP A 135 -26.58 2.97 9.94
N GLY A 136 -27.33 4.04 9.98
CA GLY A 136 -26.83 5.31 10.49
C GLY A 136 -26.24 6.26 9.46
N ILE A 137 -26.14 5.89 8.20
CA ILE A 137 -25.75 6.76 7.10
C ILE A 137 -26.99 7.45 6.54
N SER A 138 -26.92 8.78 6.38
CA SER A 138 -27.96 9.62 5.80
C SER A 138 -27.73 9.87 4.31
N ASP A 139 -26.47 10.19 3.93
CA ASP A 139 -26.09 10.54 2.57
C ASP A 139 -24.62 10.22 2.31
N ILE A 140 -24.26 10.03 1.04
CA ILE A 140 -22.89 9.83 0.59
C ILE A 140 -22.63 10.73 -0.62
N ARG A 141 -21.53 11.50 -0.58
CA ARG A 141 -21.12 12.40 -1.65
C ARG A 141 -19.64 12.24 -1.96
N ASP A 142 -19.31 12.22 -3.23
CA ASP A 142 -17.92 12.26 -3.69
C ASP A 142 -17.54 13.73 -3.92
N GLU A 143 -16.76 14.29 -3.02
CA GLU A 143 -16.24 15.66 -3.06
C GLU A 143 -14.76 15.67 -3.52
N SER A 144 -14.26 14.56 -4.09
CA SER A 144 -12.86 14.45 -4.52
C SER A 144 -12.55 15.45 -5.64
N ASN A 145 -11.38 16.06 -5.56
CA ASN A 145 -10.89 17.05 -6.51
C ASN A 145 -9.42 16.75 -6.91
N ARG A 146 -8.74 17.72 -7.51
CA ARG A 146 -7.33 17.60 -7.88
C ARG A 146 -6.37 17.52 -6.69
N GLU A 147 -6.79 17.96 -5.52
CA GLU A 147 -6.00 17.94 -4.29
C GLU A 147 -6.01 16.56 -3.62
N GLY A 148 -7.04 15.75 -3.89
CA GLY A 148 -7.10 14.39 -3.35
C GLY A 148 -8.49 13.77 -3.29
N ILE A 149 -8.53 12.62 -2.63
CA ILE A 149 -9.75 11.86 -2.39
C ILE A 149 -10.46 12.47 -1.19
N ARG A 150 -11.75 12.78 -1.39
CA ARG A 150 -12.66 13.21 -0.33
C ARG A 150 -14.04 12.63 -0.58
N VAL A 151 -14.39 11.57 0.13
CA VAL A 151 -15.75 11.00 0.12
C VAL A 151 -16.41 11.32 1.45
N ALA A 152 -17.42 12.15 1.41
CA ALA A 152 -18.18 12.61 2.57
C ALA A 152 -19.39 11.72 2.82
N ILE A 153 -19.51 11.17 4.02
CA ILE A 153 -20.58 10.28 4.46
C ILE A 153 -21.28 10.96 5.64
N ASP A 154 -22.47 11.50 5.40
CA ASP A 154 -23.26 12.17 6.42
C ASP A 154 -23.98 11.12 7.29
N LEU A 155 -23.88 11.28 8.61
CA LEU A 155 -24.51 10.38 9.57
C LEU A 155 -25.90 10.91 9.99
N LYS A 156 -26.79 9.99 10.38
CA LYS A 156 -28.04 10.32 11.04
C LYS A 156 -27.77 10.84 12.46
N ARG A 157 -28.71 11.56 13.04
CA ARG A 157 -28.58 12.03 14.43
C ARG A 157 -28.47 10.86 15.40
N ASN A 158 -27.71 11.04 16.47
CA ASN A 158 -27.51 10.07 17.55
C ASN A 158 -26.85 8.74 17.12
N ILE A 159 -26.09 8.75 16.04
CA ILE A 159 -25.28 7.60 15.61
C ILE A 159 -23.81 7.85 15.98
N GLU A 160 -23.21 6.88 16.63
CA GLU A 160 -21.78 6.91 16.97
C GLU A 160 -20.91 6.72 15.72
N PRO A 161 -20.09 7.71 15.32
CA PRO A 161 -19.27 7.65 14.10
C PRO A 161 -18.30 6.48 14.08
N GLU A 162 -17.70 6.14 15.22
CA GLU A 162 -16.75 5.03 15.32
C GLU A 162 -17.39 3.67 15.01
N THR A 163 -18.65 3.50 15.36
CA THR A 163 -19.38 2.26 15.02
C THR A 163 -19.59 2.12 13.53
N VAL A 164 -19.99 3.18 12.84
CA VAL A 164 -20.15 3.18 11.38
C VAL A 164 -18.78 3.00 10.70
N LYS A 165 -17.75 3.66 11.18
CA LYS A 165 -16.38 3.53 10.68
C LYS A 165 -15.87 2.08 10.77
N ARG A 166 -16.11 1.39 11.91
CA ARG A 166 -15.78 -0.04 12.05
C ARG A 166 -16.55 -0.93 11.06
N GLN A 167 -17.83 -0.63 10.83
CA GLN A 167 -18.64 -1.35 9.86
C GLN A 167 -18.13 -1.13 8.42
N LEU A 168 -17.73 0.09 8.05
CA LEU A 168 -17.12 0.39 6.76
C LEU A 168 -15.84 -0.42 6.55
N TYR A 169 -14.94 -0.48 7.51
CA TYR A 169 -13.74 -1.31 7.42
C TYR A 169 -14.05 -2.82 7.32
N LYS A 170 -15.10 -3.28 8.00
CA LYS A 170 -15.46 -4.70 8.03
C LYS A 170 -16.12 -5.19 6.75
N TYR A 171 -16.97 -4.35 6.13
CA TYR A 171 -17.85 -4.79 5.02
C TYR A 171 -17.47 -4.24 3.66
N THR A 172 -16.45 -3.37 3.59
CA THR A 172 -15.99 -2.78 2.34
C THR A 172 -14.50 -2.99 2.13
N SER A 173 -14.03 -2.68 0.92
CA SER A 173 -12.60 -2.67 0.59
C SER A 173 -11.81 -1.48 1.15
N LEU A 174 -12.41 -0.69 2.07
CA LEU A 174 -11.71 0.37 2.80
C LEU A 174 -10.62 -0.20 3.73
N GLU A 175 -10.73 -1.46 4.12
CA GLU A 175 -9.63 -2.28 4.62
C GLU A 175 -9.41 -3.42 3.63
N SER A 176 -8.22 -3.55 3.09
CA SER A 176 -7.86 -4.63 2.16
C SER A 176 -6.54 -5.28 2.55
N SER A 177 -6.36 -6.54 2.20
CA SER A 177 -5.11 -7.25 2.39
C SER A 177 -4.21 -7.05 1.17
N PHE A 178 -3.00 -6.61 1.40
CA PHE A 178 -1.96 -6.55 0.37
C PHE A 178 -0.97 -7.69 0.61
N SER A 179 -0.94 -8.64 -0.33
CA SER A 179 0.03 -9.73 -0.29
C SER A 179 1.20 -9.39 -1.20
N PHE A 180 2.40 -9.41 -0.65
CA PHE A 180 3.60 -9.20 -1.43
C PHE A 180 4.43 -10.48 -1.56
N ASN A 181 5.02 -10.63 -2.71
CA ASN A 181 5.91 -11.72 -3.07
C ASN A 181 7.03 -11.13 -3.93
N THR A 182 8.20 -11.00 -3.35
CA THR A 182 9.35 -10.37 -3.98
C THR A 182 10.15 -11.37 -4.81
N LEU A 183 9.48 -11.95 -5.81
CA LEU A 183 10.11 -12.84 -6.76
C LEU A 183 10.80 -12.00 -7.86
N ALA A 184 12.10 -12.17 -8.00
CA ALA A 184 12.89 -11.53 -9.05
C ALA A 184 13.72 -12.57 -9.82
N ILE A 185 14.11 -12.22 -11.05
CA ILE A 185 15.04 -13.03 -11.83
C ILE A 185 16.45 -12.50 -11.52
N VAL A 186 17.23 -13.33 -10.82
CA VAL A 186 18.64 -13.07 -10.51
C VAL A 186 19.46 -14.14 -11.23
N ASP A 187 20.47 -13.76 -11.99
CA ASP A 187 21.32 -14.66 -12.78
C ASP A 187 20.50 -15.65 -13.64
N ARG A 188 19.44 -15.15 -14.29
CA ARG A 188 18.49 -15.89 -15.14
C ARG A 188 17.66 -16.96 -14.42
N LYS A 189 17.65 -16.97 -13.09
CA LYS A 189 16.83 -17.88 -12.27
C LYS A 189 15.84 -17.11 -11.41
N PRO A 190 14.61 -17.61 -11.23
CA PRO A 190 13.66 -17.01 -10.30
C PRO A 190 14.14 -17.23 -8.85
N LYS A 191 14.25 -16.14 -8.09
CA LYS A 191 14.65 -16.16 -6.68
C LYS A 191 13.70 -15.28 -5.88
N SER A 192 13.23 -15.76 -4.72
CA SER A 192 12.61 -14.89 -3.72
C SER A 192 13.71 -14.06 -3.08
N CYS A 193 13.65 -12.74 -3.27
CA CYS A 193 14.65 -11.80 -2.78
C CYS A 193 14.16 -11.17 -1.47
N ASN A 194 15.02 -11.07 -0.49
CA ASN A 194 14.79 -10.24 0.69
C ASN A 194 15.16 -8.77 0.39
N LEU A 195 14.91 -7.86 1.33
CA LEU A 195 15.18 -6.44 1.13
C LEU A 195 16.66 -6.18 0.80
N LYS A 196 17.59 -6.85 1.47
CA LYS A 196 19.03 -6.70 1.25
C LYS A 196 19.44 -7.23 -0.13
N ASP A 197 18.93 -8.40 -0.56
CA ASP A 197 19.19 -8.96 -1.90
C ASP A 197 18.82 -7.96 -3.01
N PHE A 198 17.73 -7.19 -2.85
CA PHE A 198 17.34 -6.16 -3.84
C PHE A 198 18.35 -5.04 -3.93
N LEU A 199 18.80 -4.52 -2.79
CA LEU A 199 19.76 -3.42 -2.75
C LEU A 199 21.14 -3.86 -3.25
N GLU A 200 21.61 -5.05 -2.85
CA GLU A 200 22.87 -5.64 -3.33
C GLU A 200 22.88 -5.87 -4.84
N SER A 201 21.78 -6.44 -5.37
CA SER A 201 21.65 -6.65 -6.81
C SER A 201 21.62 -5.35 -7.61
N PHE A 202 21.07 -4.27 -7.02
CA PHE A 202 21.11 -2.96 -7.63
C PHE A 202 22.54 -2.39 -7.66
N LEU A 203 23.28 -2.50 -6.55
CA LEU A 203 24.67 -2.01 -6.47
C LEU A 203 25.55 -2.78 -7.47
N LYS A 204 25.47 -4.10 -7.48
CA LYS A 204 26.22 -4.95 -8.44
C LYS A 204 25.97 -4.54 -9.90
N PHE A 205 24.70 -4.28 -10.25
CA PHE A 205 24.34 -3.83 -11.60
C PHE A 205 24.89 -2.44 -11.94
N ARG A 206 25.14 -1.58 -10.94
CA ARG A 206 25.68 -0.23 -11.15
C ARG A 206 27.21 -0.20 -11.24
N GLU A 207 27.87 -1.17 -10.64
CA GLU A 207 29.32 -1.33 -10.70
C GLU A 207 29.79 -1.99 -12.03
N GLU A 208 28.93 -2.76 -12.72
CA GLU A 208 29.15 -3.31 -14.07
C GLU A 208 28.88 -2.25 -15.16
#